data_cb4c6b43fe41ff0e587b844d378a2021
#
_entry.id   cb4c6b43fe41ff0e587b844d378a2021
#
_cell.length_a   1.000
_cell.length_b   1.000
_cell.length_c   1.000
_cell.angle_alpha   90.00
_cell.angle_beta   90.00
_cell.angle_gamma   90.00
#
_symmetry.space_group_name_H-M   'P 1'
#
loop_
_entity.id
_entity.type
_entity.pdbx_description
1 polymer ?
#
loop_
_entity_poly.entity_id
_entity_poly.type
_entity_poly.pdbx_seq_one_letter_code
_entity_poly.pdbx_strand_id
1 'polypeptide(L)'
;MAQQPPATPQPEPATAPSGPASVPDDRIIQQRPMGKPLPPVIPLIDPSQVAPPSPLLPRETVPIPDRWRLTDQLKLVNQRWFDPYNPNELKGDRPIHGEDWFFNLSVVSDTVFEPRRLPTPIGAQSTQRPQSNDQFGYGKQSTFVENLIVSLSYLKGDTTFKPPEYEFRLVPVINYNYTTVKEVRLVNIDPRRGTTRRDGFVAIQEAFVDYEYRIVSERYDFDDVRVGIQPFISDFRGFLFQDQPIGVRFFGTRDNNQWQYNIGWFRRLEKDTNSGLNDITRTPRHDDVFVGNLYRQDFMVPGFTMQGIVVYNRNHETAQQFLDDNGFQVRPAIMGDARPRSYDVVYLGANGDGHFGRWNTTASLYWAIGHDDHNQISQRSANINAFFAAAEVSRDFDWLRVRGSLLYASGDKDPYDGKENGFDAILENPQFAGADTSFWIRQAVPLIGGGGVALSGRNAVLPALRSSKDQGQSNFTNPGLLLVGIGVDADLAPRWRAIANVNQLWFNNTSSLSALRNQGDIDRGLGTDVSVAVQYRPLFIQNIVFNASAAVLIPGKGFKQLYVAGGSNTPYSILANLVLTY
;
A
#
# COMPACT_ATOMS: atom_id res chain seq x y z
N MET A 1 -9.97 -7.70 -1.75
CA MET A 1 -8.83 -6.81 -1.44
C MET A 1 -7.65 -7.30 -2.23
N ALA A 2 -7.32 -6.65 -3.34
CA ALA A 2 -6.13 -7.03 -4.08
C ALA A 2 -4.91 -6.52 -3.33
N GLN A 3 -4.11 -7.42 -2.76
CA GLN A 3 -2.74 -7.10 -2.44
C GLN A 3 -1.98 -6.98 -3.76
N GLN A 4 -1.24 -5.91 -3.93
CA GLN A 4 -0.30 -5.82 -5.03
C GLN A 4 0.71 -6.97 -4.92
N PRO A 5 1.16 -7.55 -6.04
CA PRO A 5 2.29 -8.45 -6.01
C PRO A 5 3.47 -7.73 -5.33
N PRO A 6 4.27 -8.44 -4.53
CA PRO A 6 5.46 -7.84 -3.94
C PRO A 6 6.26 -7.16 -5.04
N ALA A 7 6.64 -5.92 -4.81
CA ALA A 7 7.52 -5.20 -5.72
C ALA A 7 8.69 -6.12 -6.05
N THR A 8 8.98 -6.26 -7.31
CA THR A 8 10.16 -6.98 -7.81
C THR A 8 11.34 -6.49 -6.98
N PRO A 9 12.14 -7.36 -6.36
CA PRO A 9 13.29 -6.91 -5.61
C PRO A 9 14.13 -6.05 -6.56
N GLN A 10 14.29 -4.78 -6.22
CA GLN A 10 15.29 -3.96 -6.89
C GLN A 10 16.62 -4.69 -6.75
N PRO A 11 17.41 -4.83 -7.82
CA PRO A 11 18.73 -5.38 -7.69
C PRO A 11 19.46 -4.56 -6.62
N GLU A 12 20.03 -5.25 -5.65
CA GLU A 12 20.93 -4.62 -4.68
C GLU A 12 21.92 -3.76 -5.43
N PRO A 13 22.09 -2.50 -5.07
CA PRO A 13 23.09 -1.66 -5.71
C PRO A 13 24.44 -2.35 -5.54
N ALA A 14 25.11 -2.55 -6.66
CA ALA A 14 26.47 -3.07 -6.65
C ALA A 14 27.29 -2.23 -5.67
N THR A 15 27.79 -2.87 -4.62
CA THR A 15 28.61 -2.25 -3.61
C THR A 15 29.77 -1.55 -4.29
N ALA A 16 29.81 -0.22 -4.19
CA ALA A 16 30.99 0.55 -4.56
C ALA A 16 32.23 -0.06 -3.88
N PRO A 17 33.41 -0.07 -4.49
CA PRO A 17 34.61 -0.58 -3.86
C PRO A 17 34.83 0.18 -2.57
N SER A 18 34.63 -0.51 -1.45
CA SER A 18 34.87 -0.03 -0.12
C SER A 18 36.31 0.50 -0.03
N GLY A 19 36.47 1.67 0.58
CA GLY A 19 37.77 2.17 1.00
C GLY A 19 38.56 1.12 1.79
N PRO A 20 39.83 1.38 2.15
CA PRO A 20 40.78 0.36 2.58
C PRO A 20 40.15 -0.59 3.59
N ALA A 21 40.16 -1.88 3.23
CA ALA A 21 39.53 -2.95 3.98
C ALA A 21 39.97 -2.86 5.45
N SER A 22 39.01 -2.64 6.33
CA SER A 22 39.22 -2.77 7.76
C SER A 22 39.72 -4.18 8.04
N VAL A 23 40.75 -4.26 8.90
CA VAL A 23 41.27 -5.53 9.42
C VAL A 23 40.11 -6.42 9.82
N PRO A 24 40.02 -7.69 9.36
CA PRO A 24 38.94 -8.59 9.73
C PRO A 24 38.82 -8.64 11.25
N ASP A 25 37.63 -8.36 11.76
CA ASP A 25 37.34 -8.46 13.19
C ASP A 25 37.56 -9.93 13.61
N ASP A 26 38.48 -10.17 14.53
CA ASP A 26 38.81 -11.51 15.06
C ASP A 26 37.58 -12.28 15.54
N ARG A 27 36.46 -11.62 15.76
CA ARG A 27 35.17 -12.22 16.14
C ARG A 27 34.51 -13.06 15.04
N ILE A 28 34.86 -12.87 13.78
CA ILE A 28 34.35 -13.67 12.66
C ILE A 28 35.03 -15.06 12.63
N ILE A 29 36.19 -15.19 13.24
CA ILE A 29 36.96 -16.43 13.26
C ILE A 29 36.41 -17.44 14.29
N GLN A 30 35.64 -17.01 15.27
CA GLN A 30 35.11 -17.84 16.36
C GLN A 30 33.95 -18.78 15.98
N GLN A 31 33.43 -18.71 14.77
CA GLN A 31 32.32 -19.56 14.32
C GLN A 31 32.78 -20.85 13.59
N ARG A 32 34.06 -21.16 13.59
CA ARG A 32 34.54 -22.41 12.99
C ARG A 32 34.55 -23.54 14.02
N PRO A 33 34.15 -24.77 13.62
CA PRO A 33 34.28 -25.94 14.50
C PRO A 33 35.72 -26.07 15.00
N MET A 34 35.89 -26.16 16.31
CA MET A 34 37.21 -26.40 16.89
C MET A 34 37.87 -27.64 16.27
N GLY A 35 39.08 -27.50 15.77
CA GLY A 35 39.90 -28.61 15.27
C GLY A 35 40.21 -28.61 13.77
N LYS A 36 39.70 -27.67 12.98
CA LYS A 36 40.18 -27.51 11.60
C LYS A 36 41.30 -26.47 11.51
N PRO A 37 42.44 -26.81 10.89
CA PRO A 37 43.50 -25.83 10.67
C PRO A 37 42.95 -24.63 9.88
N LEU A 38 43.31 -23.44 10.30
CA LEU A 38 42.98 -22.23 9.56
C LEU A 38 43.60 -22.30 8.18
N PRO A 39 42.86 -21.95 7.11
CA PRO A 39 43.51 -21.82 5.79
C PRO A 39 44.62 -20.77 5.91
N PRO A 40 45.69 -20.92 5.12
CA PRO A 40 46.79 -19.97 5.11
C PRO A 40 46.21 -18.56 4.88
N VAL A 41 46.62 -17.61 5.73
CA VAL A 41 46.28 -16.20 5.55
C VAL A 41 46.88 -15.79 4.20
N ILE A 42 46.04 -15.63 3.20
CA ILE A 42 46.45 -15.01 1.94
C ILE A 42 46.71 -13.53 2.29
N PRO A 43 47.95 -13.05 2.19
CA PRO A 43 48.22 -11.64 2.46
C PRO A 43 47.30 -10.80 1.54
N LEU A 44 46.57 -9.89 2.11
CA LEU A 44 45.81 -8.89 1.35
C LEU A 44 46.83 -8.14 0.48
N ILE A 45 46.77 -8.36 -0.81
CA ILE A 45 47.61 -7.64 -1.78
C ILE A 45 47.18 -6.18 -1.67
N ASP A 46 48.09 -5.32 -1.31
CA ASP A 46 47.85 -3.86 -1.29
C ASP A 46 47.36 -3.47 -2.71
N PRO A 47 46.19 -2.87 -2.87
CA PRO A 47 45.67 -2.47 -4.16
C PRO A 47 46.62 -1.58 -4.96
N SER A 48 47.50 -0.84 -4.28
CA SER A 48 48.53 -0.03 -4.92
C SER A 48 49.65 -0.85 -5.57
N GLN A 49 49.78 -2.13 -5.20
CA GLN A 49 50.77 -3.06 -5.79
C GLN A 49 50.21 -3.83 -7.00
N VAL A 50 48.93 -3.74 -7.26
CA VAL A 50 48.32 -4.31 -8.46
C VAL A 50 48.61 -3.38 -9.62
N ALA A 51 49.41 -3.85 -10.59
CA ALA A 51 49.66 -3.07 -11.78
C ALA A 51 48.33 -2.66 -12.45
N PRO A 52 48.18 -1.41 -12.88
CA PRO A 52 46.99 -1.00 -13.59
C PRO A 52 46.79 -1.87 -14.85
N PRO A 53 45.57 -2.19 -15.24
CA PRO A 53 45.32 -3.00 -16.42
C PRO A 53 45.97 -2.36 -17.65
N SER A 54 46.58 -3.20 -18.49
CA SER A 54 47.24 -2.73 -19.71
C SER A 54 46.31 -1.83 -20.53
N PRO A 55 46.79 -0.67 -21.01
CA PRO A 55 46.00 0.15 -21.94
C PRO A 55 45.75 -0.53 -23.30
N LEU A 56 46.43 -1.64 -23.55
CA LEU A 56 46.21 -2.48 -24.74
C LEU A 56 45.13 -3.56 -24.53
N LEU A 57 44.61 -3.74 -23.32
CA LEU A 57 43.43 -4.57 -23.14
C LEU A 57 42.26 -3.92 -23.88
N PRO A 58 41.65 -4.64 -24.85
CA PRO A 58 40.50 -4.11 -25.53
C PRO A 58 39.41 -3.80 -24.50
N ARG A 59 39.17 -2.52 -24.29
CA ARG A 59 37.99 -2.05 -23.55
C ARG A 59 36.86 -2.01 -24.56
N GLU A 60 36.38 -3.19 -24.91
CA GLU A 60 35.23 -3.28 -25.79
C GLU A 60 34.05 -2.69 -25.04
N THR A 61 33.42 -1.73 -25.66
CA THR A 61 32.10 -1.24 -25.26
C THR A 61 30.99 -2.24 -25.62
N VAL A 62 31.36 -3.44 -26.06
CA VAL A 62 30.40 -4.51 -26.29
C VAL A 62 29.89 -4.98 -24.95
N PRO A 63 28.58 -4.93 -24.71
CA PRO A 63 27.99 -5.44 -23.47
C PRO A 63 28.47 -6.89 -23.27
N ILE A 64 28.82 -7.21 -22.02
CA ILE A 64 29.06 -8.61 -21.65
C ILE A 64 27.87 -9.42 -22.16
N PRO A 65 28.05 -10.51 -22.89
CA PRO A 65 26.94 -11.33 -23.36
C PRO A 65 26.02 -11.59 -22.20
N ASP A 66 24.77 -11.24 -22.37
CA ASP A 66 23.78 -11.41 -21.32
C ASP A 66 23.72 -12.90 -20.90
N ARG A 67 23.07 -13.12 -19.77
CA ARG A 67 22.92 -14.43 -19.13
C ARG A 67 22.34 -15.51 -20.07
N TRP A 68 21.53 -15.14 -21.07
CA TRP A 68 20.88 -16.12 -21.94
C TRP A 68 21.80 -16.63 -23.05
N ARG A 69 22.63 -15.79 -23.69
CA ARG A 69 23.58 -16.19 -24.75
C ARG A 69 24.61 -17.15 -24.21
N LEU A 70 25.17 -16.85 -23.05
CA LEU A 70 26.17 -17.69 -22.40
C LEU A 70 25.58 -19.06 -21.99
N THR A 71 24.42 -19.06 -21.34
CA THR A 71 23.77 -20.31 -20.92
C THR A 71 23.36 -21.18 -22.09
N ASP A 72 22.96 -20.56 -23.20
CA ASP A 72 22.63 -21.26 -24.45
C ASP A 72 23.83 -21.88 -25.12
N GLN A 73 24.92 -21.11 -25.30
CA GLN A 73 26.15 -21.61 -25.90
C GLN A 73 26.72 -22.79 -25.11
N LEU A 74 26.61 -22.72 -23.78
CA LEU A 74 27.08 -23.78 -22.88
C LEU A 74 26.06 -24.92 -22.71
N LYS A 75 24.85 -24.81 -23.27
CA LYS A 75 23.75 -25.80 -23.15
C LYS A 75 23.44 -26.16 -21.70
N LEU A 76 23.51 -25.18 -20.81
CA LEU A 76 23.32 -25.37 -19.36
C LEU A 76 21.85 -25.43 -18.96
N VAL A 77 20.93 -24.97 -19.79
CA VAL A 77 19.50 -24.86 -19.47
C VAL A 77 18.68 -25.72 -20.42
N ASN A 78 17.85 -26.58 -19.84
CA ASN A 78 16.87 -27.35 -20.61
C ASN A 78 15.54 -26.54 -20.61
N GLN A 79 15.27 -25.91 -21.76
CA GLN A 79 14.18 -24.94 -21.85
C GLN A 79 12.84 -25.62 -21.98
N ARG A 80 11.93 -25.21 -21.07
CA ARG A 80 10.52 -25.54 -21.14
C ARG A 80 9.73 -24.25 -21.01
N TRP A 81 8.94 -23.92 -21.99
CA TRP A 81 8.15 -22.67 -22.05
C TRP A 81 7.23 -22.44 -20.84
N PHE A 82 6.84 -23.49 -20.13
CA PHE A 82 5.95 -23.45 -18.97
C PHE A 82 6.68 -23.59 -17.62
N ASP A 83 8.02 -23.70 -17.60
CA ASP A 83 8.78 -23.91 -16.36
C ASP A 83 9.00 -22.57 -15.65
N PRO A 84 8.35 -22.33 -14.46
CA PRO A 84 8.50 -21.07 -13.75
C PRO A 84 9.86 -20.89 -13.07
N TYR A 85 10.68 -21.93 -13.01
CA TYR A 85 11.95 -21.95 -12.27
C TYR A 85 13.19 -21.88 -13.18
N ASN A 86 13.04 -22.17 -14.45
CA ASN A 86 14.14 -22.10 -15.40
C ASN A 86 13.96 -20.95 -16.38
N PRO A 87 15.07 -20.39 -16.89
CA PRO A 87 15.04 -19.36 -17.91
C PRO A 87 14.20 -19.78 -19.11
N ASN A 88 13.26 -18.92 -19.51
CA ASN A 88 12.46 -19.14 -20.70
C ASN A 88 11.93 -17.81 -21.27
N GLU A 89 11.36 -17.85 -22.47
CA GLU A 89 10.86 -16.67 -23.17
C GLU A 89 9.73 -15.96 -22.45
N LEU A 90 8.88 -16.69 -21.70
CA LEU A 90 7.76 -16.12 -20.94
C LEU A 90 8.20 -15.42 -19.64
N LYS A 91 9.45 -15.62 -19.22
CA LYS A 91 10.01 -14.98 -18.01
C LYS A 91 10.93 -13.79 -18.34
N GLY A 92 11.03 -13.42 -19.61
CA GLY A 92 11.91 -12.34 -20.05
C GLY A 92 13.39 -12.71 -19.99
N ASP A 93 13.72 -14.00 -19.89
CA ASP A 93 15.11 -14.46 -19.84
C ASP A 93 15.76 -14.53 -21.22
N ARG A 94 14.92 -14.59 -22.26
CA ARG A 94 15.32 -14.65 -23.65
C ARG A 94 14.50 -13.68 -24.49
N PRO A 95 15.12 -13.07 -25.53
CA PRO A 95 14.35 -12.25 -26.45
C PRO A 95 13.39 -13.12 -27.27
N ILE A 96 12.18 -12.61 -27.48
CA ILE A 96 11.19 -13.25 -28.36
C ILE A 96 11.24 -12.66 -29.77
N HIS A 97 11.83 -11.46 -29.92
CA HIS A 97 12.00 -10.82 -31.20
C HIS A 97 13.35 -10.09 -31.27
N GLY A 98 14.09 -10.27 -32.34
CA GLY A 98 15.43 -9.68 -32.48
C GLY A 98 16.39 -10.20 -31.40
N GLU A 99 17.23 -9.30 -30.89
CA GLU A 99 18.19 -9.59 -29.82
C GLU A 99 17.87 -8.86 -28.50
N ASP A 100 16.90 -7.94 -28.50
CA ASP A 100 16.67 -6.95 -27.46
C ASP A 100 15.19 -6.75 -27.07
N TRP A 101 14.25 -7.56 -27.64
CA TRP A 101 12.85 -7.53 -27.28
C TRP A 101 12.46 -8.72 -26.43
N PHE A 102 12.02 -8.46 -25.22
CA PHE A 102 11.69 -9.47 -24.22
C PHE A 102 10.21 -9.43 -23.86
N PHE A 103 9.68 -10.58 -23.48
CA PHE A 103 8.33 -10.71 -22.99
C PHE A 103 8.34 -11.32 -21.60
N ASN A 104 7.62 -10.70 -20.65
CA ASN A 104 7.49 -11.24 -19.31
C ASN A 104 6.00 -11.45 -18.99
N LEU A 105 5.68 -12.70 -18.65
CA LEU A 105 4.38 -13.11 -18.14
C LEU A 105 4.51 -13.47 -16.67
N SER A 106 3.66 -12.85 -15.85
CA SER A 106 3.43 -13.29 -14.47
C SER A 106 1.94 -13.49 -14.25
N VAL A 107 1.59 -14.58 -13.59
CA VAL A 107 0.21 -14.89 -13.21
C VAL A 107 0.16 -15.10 -11.70
N VAL A 108 -0.70 -14.35 -11.02
CA VAL A 108 -0.90 -14.46 -9.57
C VAL A 108 -2.35 -14.81 -9.29
N SER A 109 -2.58 -15.91 -8.57
CA SER A 109 -3.85 -16.24 -7.94
C SER A 109 -3.77 -15.84 -6.47
N ASP A 110 -4.62 -14.91 -6.06
CA ASP A 110 -4.70 -14.38 -4.69
C ASP A 110 -6.07 -14.70 -4.11
N THR A 111 -6.10 -15.75 -3.29
CA THR A 111 -7.32 -16.26 -2.64
C THR A 111 -7.37 -15.77 -1.20
N VAL A 112 -8.45 -15.09 -0.83
CA VAL A 112 -8.70 -14.60 0.54
C VAL A 112 -10.02 -15.13 1.09
N PHE A 113 -9.98 -15.65 2.30
CA PHE A 113 -11.17 -15.97 3.08
C PHE A 113 -11.12 -15.27 4.45
N GLU A 114 -12.14 -14.48 4.77
CA GLU A 114 -12.20 -13.68 5.98
C GLU A 114 -13.56 -13.75 6.66
N PRO A 115 -13.77 -14.60 7.69
CA PRO A 115 -14.82 -14.45 8.67
C PRO A 115 -14.47 -13.33 9.65
N ARG A 116 -15.41 -12.40 9.86
CA ARG A 116 -15.19 -11.23 10.72
C ARG A 116 -16.45 -10.79 11.43
N ARG A 117 -16.28 -9.98 12.45
CA ARG A 117 -17.36 -9.32 13.16
C ARG A 117 -16.99 -7.87 13.40
N LEU A 118 -17.85 -6.95 12.98
CA LEU A 118 -17.71 -5.52 13.23
C LEU A 118 -19.10 -4.90 13.37
N PRO A 119 -19.24 -3.76 14.07
CA PRO A 119 -20.49 -3.02 14.09
C PRO A 119 -20.89 -2.66 12.67
N THR A 120 -22.11 -3.00 12.27
CA THR A 120 -22.61 -2.72 10.94
C THR A 120 -23.91 -1.96 11.06
N PRO A 121 -24.03 -0.73 10.50
CA PRO A 121 -25.23 0.07 10.63
C PRO A 121 -26.36 -0.58 9.83
N ILE A 122 -27.50 -0.78 10.52
CA ILE A 122 -28.74 -1.31 9.96
C ILE A 122 -29.92 -0.49 10.47
N GLY A 123 -30.98 -0.44 9.72
CA GLY A 123 -32.24 0.09 10.24
C GLY A 123 -32.91 -0.91 11.19
N ALA A 124 -33.75 -0.44 12.08
CA ALA A 124 -34.49 -1.29 13.01
C ALA A 124 -35.32 -2.39 12.30
N GLN A 125 -35.76 -2.14 11.07
CA GLN A 125 -36.49 -3.12 10.26
C GLN A 125 -35.59 -4.21 9.66
N SER A 126 -34.28 -4.01 9.65
CA SER A 126 -33.31 -4.92 9.04
C SER A 126 -32.62 -5.83 10.04
N THR A 127 -32.80 -5.57 11.35
CA THR A 127 -32.20 -6.39 12.42
C THR A 127 -32.87 -7.75 12.54
N GLN A 128 -32.08 -8.78 12.88
CA GLN A 128 -32.62 -10.10 13.27
C GLN A 128 -33.20 -10.11 14.71
N ARG A 129 -33.20 -8.97 15.38
CA ARG A 129 -33.80 -8.77 16.72
C ARG A 129 -35.04 -7.88 16.60
N PRO A 130 -36.22 -8.45 16.23
CA PRO A 130 -37.45 -7.69 16.09
C PRO A 130 -37.76 -6.90 17.37
N GLN A 131 -38.29 -5.70 17.19
CA GLN A 131 -38.66 -4.78 18.28
C GLN A 131 -37.47 -4.23 19.10
N SER A 132 -36.24 -4.46 18.70
CA SER A 132 -35.09 -3.83 19.31
C SER A 132 -34.84 -2.45 18.70
N ASN A 133 -34.39 -1.49 19.52
CA ASN A 133 -33.87 -0.21 19.05
C ASN A 133 -32.40 -0.31 18.60
N ASP A 134 -31.92 -1.52 18.34
CA ASP A 134 -30.56 -1.76 17.94
C ASP A 134 -30.34 -1.29 16.51
N GLN A 135 -29.49 -0.30 16.33
CA GLN A 135 -29.15 0.25 15.02
C GLN A 135 -27.94 -0.45 14.39
N PHE A 136 -27.29 -1.32 15.16
CA PHE A 136 -26.20 -2.17 14.71
C PHE A 136 -26.61 -3.64 14.85
N GLY A 137 -26.51 -4.39 13.76
CA GLY A 137 -26.83 -5.80 13.78
C GLY A 137 -25.80 -6.67 14.52
N TYR A 138 -25.88 -7.96 14.33
CA TYR A 138 -24.90 -8.91 14.87
C TYR A 138 -23.49 -8.67 14.34
N GLY A 139 -23.37 -8.01 13.17
CA GLY A 139 -22.11 -7.64 12.55
C GLY A 139 -21.26 -8.81 12.03
N LYS A 140 -21.75 -10.05 12.12
CA LYS A 140 -21.04 -11.22 11.61
C LYS A 140 -21.11 -11.26 10.10
N GLN A 141 -19.95 -11.38 9.48
CA GLN A 141 -19.76 -11.41 8.03
C GLN A 141 -18.73 -12.46 7.67
N SER A 142 -18.81 -13.01 6.47
CA SER A 142 -17.71 -13.74 5.86
C SER A 142 -17.58 -13.37 4.40
N THR A 143 -16.36 -13.21 3.95
CA THR A 143 -16.02 -12.83 2.59
C THR A 143 -15.01 -13.81 2.02
N PHE A 144 -15.27 -14.28 0.82
CA PHE A 144 -14.33 -15.01 -0.01
C PHE A 144 -14.02 -14.14 -1.23
N VAL A 145 -12.75 -13.99 -1.55
CA VAL A 145 -12.29 -13.22 -2.72
C VAL A 145 -11.22 -14.02 -3.43
N GLU A 146 -11.33 -14.12 -4.73
CA GLU A 146 -10.32 -14.65 -5.64
C GLU A 146 -9.97 -13.61 -6.68
N ASN A 147 -8.69 -13.28 -6.80
CA ASN A 147 -8.16 -12.43 -7.85
C ASN A 147 -7.16 -13.22 -8.69
N LEU A 148 -7.44 -13.37 -9.97
CA LEU A 148 -6.46 -13.85 -10.94
C LEU A 148 -5.87 -12.64 -11.66
N ILE A 149 -4.62 -12.33 -11.35
CA ILE A 149 -3.87 -11.19 -11.88
C ILE A 149 -2.94 -11.70 -12.95
N VAL A 150 -3.07 -11.20 -14.18
CA VAL A 150 -2.20 -11.57 -15.31
C VAL A 150 -1.40 -10.34 -15.69
N SER A 151 -0.09 -10.37 -15.50
CA SER A 151 0.80 -9.27 -15.86
C SER A 151 1.57 -9.62 -17.13
N LEU A 152 1.38 -8.80 -18.15
CA LEU A 152 2.04 -8.90 -19.44
C LEU A 152 2.94 -7.68 -19.60
N SER A 153 4.24 -7.90 -19.79
CA SER A 153 5.21 -6.83 -20.05
C SER A 153 6.03 -7.18 -21.31
N TYR A 154 6.00 -6.28 -22.27
CA TYR A 154 6.78 -6.36 -23.50
C TYR A 154 7.76 -5.20 -23.54
N LEU A 155 9.04 -5.50 -23.47
CA LEU A 155 10.07 -4.50 -23.24
C LEU A 155 11.22 -4.63 -24.24
N LYS A 156 11.80 -3.49 -24.60
CA LYS A 156 12.98 -3.39 -25.46
C LYS A 156 14.18 -2.89 -24.68
N GLY A 157 15.31 -3.50 -24.87
CA GLY A 157 16.60 -3.08 -24.33
C GLY A 157 17.21 -4.06 -23.34
N ASP A 158 18.48 -3.87 -23.08
CA ASP A 158 19.21 -4.63 -22.06
C ASP A 158 18.92 -4.01 -20.68
N THR A 159 18.04 -4.67 -19.92
CA THR A 159 17.60 -4.19 -18.62
C THR A 159 18.55 -4.54 -17.48
N THR A 160 19.71 -5.09 -17.75
CA THR A 160 20.65 -5.55 -16.72
C THR A 160 21.19 -4.39 -15.87
N PHE A 161 21.43 -3.23 -16.48
CA PHE A 161 22.04 -2.07 -15.80
C PHE A 161 21.31 -0.75 -15.99
N LYS A 162 20.30 -0.70 -16.86
CA LYS A 162 19.52 0.49 -17.16
C LYS A 162 18.03 0.14 -17.36
N PRO A 163 17.11 1.09 -17.25
CA PRO A 163 15.72 0.88 -17.63
C PRO A 163 15.58 0.42 -19.08
N PRO A 164 14.47 -0.27 -19.43
CA PRO A 164 14.19 -0.58 -20.81
C PRO A 164 14.01 0.70 -21.64
N GLU A 165 14.41 0.68 -22.92
CA GLU A 165 14.14 1.79 -23.84
C GLU A 165 12.64 2.00 -24.05
N TYR A 166 11.87 0.89 -24.10
CA TYR A 166 10.43 0.86 -24.16
C TYR A 166 9.88 -0.24 -23.27
N GLU A 167 8.80 0.04 -22.54
CA GLU A 167 7.97 -0.98 -21.91
C GLU A 167 6.51 -0.75 -22.28
N PHE A 168 5.85 -1.81 -22.77
CA PHE A 168 4.40 -1.90 -22.93
C PHE A 168 3.88 -2.85 -21.90
N ARG A 169 3.03 -2.36 -20.99
CA ARG A 169 2.51 -3.17 -19.90
C ARG A 169 1.00 -3.23 -19.91
N LEU A 170 0.47 -4.43 -19.67
CA LEU A 170 -0.96 -4.68 -19.52
C LEU A 170 -1.19 -5.66 -18.37
N VAL A 171 -2.05 -5.26 -17.42
CA VAL A 171 -2.41 -6.09 -16.27
C VAL A 171 -3.91 -6.20 -16.13
N PRO A 172 -4.57 -7.17 -16.82
CA PRO A 172 -5.93 -7.54 -16.53
C PRO A 172 -6.02 -8.31 -15.21
N VAL A 173 -7.12 -8.11 -14.49
CA VAL A 173 -7.44 -8.81 -13.25
C VAL A 173 -8.85 -9.35 -13.33
N ILE A 174 -9.01 -10.64 -13.06
CA ILE A 174 -10.32 -11.30 -12.97
C ILE A 174 -10.61 -11.49 -11.48
N ASN A 175 -11.67 -10.84 -11.00
CA ASN A 175 -12.14 -10.97 -9.63
C ASN A 175 -13.38 -11.83 -9.55
N TYR A 176 -13.45 -12.65 -8.54
CA TYR A 176 -14.67 -13.30 -8.06
C TYR A 176 -14.78 -13.09 -6.56
N ASN A 177 -15.93 -12.62 -6.09
CA ASN A 177 -16.17 -12.45 -4.67
C ASN A 177 -17.52 -13.00 -4.21
N TYR A 178 -17.54 -13.51 -2.98
CA TYR A 178 -18.73 -14.03 -2.32
C TYR A 178 -18.77 -13.53 -0.89
N THR A 179 -19.85 -12.79 -0.55
CA THR A 179 -20.01 -12.22 0.78
C THR A 179 -21.32 -12.70 1.40
N THR A 180 -21.26 -13.10 2.67
CA THR A 180 -22.43 -13.42 3.49
C THR A 180 -22.47 -12.52 4.72
N VAL A 181 -23.66 -12.03 5.04
CA VAL A 181 -23.94 -11.22 6.22
C VAL A 181 -25.14 -11.78 6.97
N LYS A 182 -25.47 -11.24 8.15
CA LYS A 182 -26.61 -11.74 8.92
C LYS A 182 -27.90 -10.95 8.67
N GLU A 183 -27.79 -9.69 8.30
CA GLU A 183 -28.94 -8.81 8.13
C GLU A 183 -29.15 -8.43 6.66
N VAL A 184 -30.39 -8.25 6.27
CA VAL A 184 -30.76 -7.71 4.95
C VAL A 184 -30.36 -6.23 4.84
N ARG A 185 -30.27 -5.70 3.61
CA ARG A 185 -29.87 -4.33 3.29
C ARG A 185 -28.40 -3.98 3.66
N LEU A 186 -27.52 -4.98 3.75
CA LEU A 186 -26.08 -4.75 3.92
C LEU A 186 -25.31 -4.99 2.62
N VAL A 187 -25.65 -6.05 1.89
CA VAL A 187 -25.00 -6.38 0.61
C VAL A 187 -25.70 -5.76 -0.59
N ASN A 188 -26.92 -5.25 -0.41
CA ASN A 188 -27.68 -4.52 -1.42
C ASN A 188 -28.75 -3.67 -0.71
N ILE A 189 -29.10 -2.52 -1.27
CA ILE A 189 -30.14 -1.64 -0.73
C ILE A 189 -31.53 -2.29 -0.75
N ASP A 190 -31.81 -3.12 -1.76
CA ASP A 190 -33.07 -3.85 -1.85
C ASP A 190 -33.07 -5.07 -0.91
N PRO A 191 -33.93 -5.11 0.13
CA PRO A 191 -33.98 -6.21 1.07
C PRO A 191 -34.34 -7.57 0.45
N ARG A 192 -34.98 -7.58 -0.72
CA ARG A 192 -35.33 -8.81 -1.45
C ARG A 192 -34.10 -9.54 -2.00
N ARG A 193 -32.97 -8.86 -2.11
CA ARG A 193 -31.68 -9.46 -2.49
C ARG A 193 -31.07 -10.34 -1.38
N GLY A 194 -31.66 -10.35 -0.18
CA GLY A 194 -31.27 -11.22 0.91
C GLY A 194 -29.96 -10.79 1.61
N THR A 195 -29.22 -11.78 2.10
CA THR A 195 -28.03 -11.61 2.95
C THR A 195 -26.75 -12.15 2.32
N THR A 196 -26.81 -12.54 1.05
CA THR A 196 -25.66 -13.07 0.32
C THR A 196 -25.47 -12.30 -0.99
N ARG A 197 -24.22 -12.12 -1.39
CA ARG A 197 -23.86 -11.52 -2.67
C ARG A 197 -22.79 -12.37 -3.35
N ARG A 198 -22.99 -12.67 -4.61
CA ARG A 198 -21.99 -13.19 -5.53
C ARG A 198 -21.74 -12.15 -6.59
N ASP A 199 -20.49 -11.92 -6.88
CA ASP A 199 -20.08 -10.95 -7.88
C ASP A 199 -18.82 -11.38 -8.60
N GLY A 200 -18.63 -10.88 -9.83
CA GLY A 200 -17.43 -11.10 -10.62
C GLY A 200 -17.17 -9.92 -11.52
N PHE A 201 -15.92 -9.50 -11.59
CA PHE A 201 -15.50 -8.33 -12.36
C PHE A 201 -14.20 -8.59 -13.10
N VAL A 202 -14.06 -8.01 -14.30
CA VAL A 202 -12.81 -8.01 -15.07
C VAL A 202 -12.33 -6.59 -15.21
N ALA A 203 -11.17 -6.32 -14.65
CA ALA A 203 -10.57 -4.99 -14.60
C ALA A 203 -9.28 -4.91 -15.41
N ILE A 204 -8.92 -3.71 -15.83
CA ILE A 204 -7.56 -3.36 -16.27
C ILE A 204 -6.92 -2.52 -15.18
N GLN A 205 -5.95 -3.09 -14.47
CA GLN A 205 -5.25 -2.37 -13.39
C GLN A 205 -4.06 -1.57 -13.89
N GLU A 206 -3.38 -2.07 -14.93
CA GLU A 206 -2.29 -1.35 -15.56
C GLU A 206 -2.43 -1.49 -17.08
N ALA A 207 -2.24 -0.38 -17.80
CA ALA A 207 -2.14 -0.34 -19.25
C ALA A 207 -1.36 0.92 -19.62
N PHE A 208 -0.03 0.79 -19.78
CA PHE A 208 0.83 1.95 -20.04
C PHE A 208 1.94 1.65 -21.04
N VAL A 209 2.47 2.74 -21.54
CA VAL A 209 3.73 2.77 -22.29
C VAL A 209 4.73 3.59 -21.49
N ASP A 210 5.93 3.04 -21.32
CA ASP A 210 7.10 3.70 -20.76
C ASP A 210 8.14 3.91 -21.86
N TYR A 211 8.76 5.07 -21.89
CA TYR A 211 9.77 5.44 -22.89
C TYR A 211 10.92 6.20 -22.25
N GLU A 212 12.12 5.58 -22.27
CA GLU A 212 13.37 6.25 -21.95
C GLU A 212 13.74 7.21 -23.11
N TYR A 213 13.43 8.50 -22.94
CA TYR A 213 13.69 9.46 -24.00
C TYR A 213 15.10 10.08 -23.94
N ARG A 214 15.82 9.90 -22.83
CA ARG A 214 17.16 10.44 -22.68
C ARG A 214 18.01 9.69 -21.65
N ILE A 215 19.19 9.23 -22.08
CA ILE A 215 20.28 8.85 -21.19
C ILE A 215 21.03 10.13 -20.81
N VAL A 216 21.14 10.42 -19.51
CA VAL A 216 21.68 11.67 -18.98
C VAL A 216 23.17 11.58 -18.73
N SER A 217 23.65 10.43 -18.26
CA SER A 217 25.07 10.21 -17.96
C SER A 217 25.51 8.79 -18.30
N GLU A 218 26.83 8.60 -18.41
CA GLU A 218 27.44 7.27 -18.55
C GLU A 218 27.29 6.40 -17.28
N ARG A 219 26.74 6.95 -16.22
CA ARG A 219 26.49 6.30 -14.92
C ARG A 219 25.03 5.93 -14.72
N TYR A 220 24.30 5.70 -15.82
CA TYR A 220 22.91 5.24 -15.84
C TYR A 220 21.87 6.24 -15.30
N ASP A 221 22.20 7.53 -15.26
CA ASP A 221 21.17 8.56 -15.06
C ASP A 221 20.35 8.71 -16.34
N PHE A 222 19.05 8.78 -16.19
CA PHE A 222 18.10 8.75 -17.31
C PHE A 222 16.90 9.65 -17.06
N ASP A 223 16.12 9.88 -18.09
CA ASP A 223 14.82 10.51 -18.05
C ASP A 223 13.81 9.68 -18.82
N ASP A 224 12.69 9.37 -18.17
CA ASP A 224 11.60 8.58 -18.71
C ASP A 224 10.29 9.34 -18.70
N VAL A 225 9.40 8.95 -19.62
CA VAL A 225 8.00 9.35 -19.64
C VAL A 225 7.11 8.12 -19.68
N ARG A 226 6.14 8.05 -18.75
CA ARG A 226 5.14 6.98 -18.71
C ARG A 226 3.76 7.55 -18.91
N VAL A 227 2.97 6.93 -19.79
CA VAL A 227 1.62 7.37 -20.16
C VAL A 227 0.66 6.18 -20.10
N GLY A 228 -0.46 6.34 -19.44
CA GLY A 228 -1.52 5.34 -19.34
C GLY A 228 -2.00 5.08 -17.91
N ILE A 229 -2.67 3.94 -17.72
CA ILE A 229 -3.09 3.47 -16.40
C ILE A 229 -1.88 2.83 -15.73
N GLN A 230 -1.39 3.44 -14.66
CA GLN A 230 -0.10 3.09 -14.07
C GLN A 230 -0.13 3.08 -12.55
N PRO A 231 0.63 2.19 -11.88
CA PRO A 231 0.74 2.22 -10.44
C PRO A 231 1.52 3.45 -10.00
N PHE A 232 1.01 4.12 -8.97
CA PHE A 232 1.68 5.22 -8.33
C PHE A 232 1.53 5.15 -6.81
N ILE A 233 2.64 5.39 -6.11
CA ILE A 233 2.70 5.53 -4.66
C ILE A 233 3.45 6.82 -4.32
N SER A 234 2.85 7.66 -3.50
CA SER A 234 3.37 9.00 -3.22
C SER A 234 4.53 9.02 -2.23
N ASP A 235 4.60 8.04 -1.36
CA ASP A 235 5.58 7.97 -0.26
C ASP A 235 5.98 6.52 0.05
N PHE A 236 6.96 6.32 0.92
CA PHE A 236 7.52 5.00 1.22
C PHE A 236 6.53 4.03 1.86
N ARG A 237 5.47 4.53 2.49
CA ARG A 237 4.52 3.72 3.27
C ARG A 237 3.09 3.76 2.77
N GLY A 238 2.79 4.55 1.74
CA GLY A 238 1.44 4.66 1.16
C GLY A 238 0.44 5.44 2.02
N PHE A 239 0.89 6.45 2.73
CA PHE A 239 0.02 7.22 3.62
C PHE A 239 -0.90 8.20 2.91
N LEU A 240 -0.51 8.75 1.75
CA LEU A 240 -1.26 9.83 1.11
C LEU A 240 -1.99 9.38 -0.15
N PHE A 241 -1.25 8.82 -1.11
CA PHE A 241 -1.84 8.42 -2.39
C PHE A 241 -1.15 7.18 -2.95
N GLN A 242 -1.92 6.10 -3.05
CA GLN A 242 -1.51 4.86 -3.70
C GLN A 242 -2.67 4.31 -4.51
N ASP A 243 -2.54 4.34 -5.84
CA ASP A 243 -3.60 3.93 -6.78
C ASP A 243 -2.98 3.44 -8.10
N GLN A 244 -3.84 3.00 -9.01
CA GLN A 244 -3.56 2.80 -10.43
C GLN A 244 -4.40 3.77 -11.27
N PRO A 245 -4.09 5.08 -11.25
CA PRO A 245 -4.78 6.09 -12.02
C PRO A 245 -4.34 6.11 -13.48
N ILE A 246 -5.11 6.76 -14.33
CA ILE A 246 -4.64 7.13 -15.67
C ILE A 246 -3.89 8.46 -15.60
N GLY A 247 -2.75 8.56 -16.29
CA GLY A 247 -1.99 9.81 -16.26
C GLY A 247 -0.72 9.81 -17.08
N VAL A 248 0.03 10.89 -16.90
CA VAL A 248 1.35 11.11 -17.49
C VAL A 248 2.34 11.39 -16.37
N ARG A 249 3.47 10.71 -16.38
CA ARG A 249 4.53 10.86 -15.39
C ARG A 249 5.87 11.00 -16.08
N PHE A 250 6.62 12.02 -15.70
CA PHE A 250 8.03 12.23 -16.02
C PHE A 250 8.85 11.88 -14.78
N PHE A 251 9.88 11.06 -14.94
CA PHE A 251 10.73 10.67 -13.83
C PHE A 251 12.15 10.37 -14.31
N GLY A 252 13.08 10.36 -13.40
CA GLY A 252 14.45 10.08 -13.72
C GLY A 252 15.39 10.19 -12.55
N THR A 253 16.67 10.03 -12.83
CA THR A 253 17.75 10.04 -11.84
C THR A 253 18.84 11.04 -12.21
N ARG A 254 19.59 11.48 -11.21
CA ARG A 254 20.72 12.40 -11.34
C ARG A 254 21.82 12.04 -10.33
N ASP A 255 23.06 12.38 -10.71
CA ASP A 255 24.23 12.25 -9.89
C ASP A 255 24.46 10.79 -9.42
N ASN A 256 24.50 9.89 -10.40
CA ASN A 256 24.67 8.45 -10.16
C ASN A 256 23.57 7.90 -9.24
N ASN A 257 22.32 8.21 -9.58
CA ASN A 257 21.12 7.82 -8.84
C ASN A 257 21.03 8.36 -7.40
N GLN A 258 21.83 9.36 -7.01
CA GLN A 258 21.70 9.98 -5.70
C GLN A 258 20.44 10.84 -5.56
N TRP A 259 20.00 11.42 -6.67
CA TRP A 259 18.75 12.17 -6.75
C TRP A 259 17.79 11.46 -7.68
N GLN A 260 16.54 11.34 -7.25
CA GLN A 260 15.44 10.83 -8.08
C GLN A 260 14.31 11.84 -8.03
N TYR A 261 13.60 12.01 -9.15
CA TYR A 261 12.46 12.90 -9.21
C TYR A 261 11.28 12.25 -9.92
N ASN A 262 10.07 12.70 -9.59
CA ASN A 262 8.85 12.43 -10.34
C ASN A 262 8.05 13.72 -10.43
N ILE A 263 7.50 13.98 -11.63
CA ILE A 263 6.52 15.01 -11.90
C ILE A 263 5.39 14.34 -12.65
N GLY A 264 4.18 14.38 -12.12
CA GLY A 264 3.06 13.66 -12.72
C GLY A 264 1.73 14.38 -12.60
N TRP A 265 0.87 14.12 -13.57
CA TRP A 265 -0.54 14.38 -13.51
C TRP A 265 -1.29 13.07 -13.66
N PHE A 266 -2.22 12.84 -12.74
CA PHE A 266 -3.04 11.63 -12.68
C PHE A 266 -4.50 12.02 -12.54
N ARG A 267 -5.37 11.27 -13.22
CA ARG A 267 -6.82 11.33 -13.02
C ARG A 267 -7.27 9.99 -12.46
N ARG A 268 -7.99 10.02 -11.34
CA ARG A 268 -8.49 8.81 -10.71
C ARG A 268 -9.57 8.15 -11.57
N LEU A 269 -9.55 6.82 -11.60
CA LEU A 269 -10.58 6.02 -12.24
C LEU A 269 -11.69 5.68 -11.25
N GLU A 270 -12.90 5.44 -11.75
CA GLU A 270 -13.94 4.80 -10.94
C GLU A 270 -13.50 3.39 -10.56
N LYS A 271 -13.98 2.93 -9.42
CA LYS A 271 -13.70 1.59 -8.94
C LYS A 271 -14.99 0.76 -8.95
N ASP A 272 -14.87 -0.50 -9.34
CA ASP A 272 -15.95 -1.46 -9.15
C ASP A 272 -16.31 -1.58 -7.68
N THR A 273 -17.59 -1.60 -7.37
CA THR A 273 -18.13 -1.52 -6.01
C THR A 273 -17.67 -2.67 -5.12
N ASN A 274 -17.59 -3.86 -5.66
CA ASN A 274 -17.43 -5.09 -4.87
C ASN A 274 -16.01 -5.63 -4.84
N SER A 275 -15.20 -5.29 -5.84
CA SER A 275 -13.79 -5.69 -5.92
C SER A 275 -12.81 -4.56 -5.58
N GLY A 276 -13.23 -3.29 -5.73
CA GLY A 276 -12.35 -2.12 -5.59
C GLY A 276 -11.33 -1.99 -6.73
N LEU A 277 -11.48 -2.76 -7.81
CA LEU A 277 -10.63 -2.70 -8.98
C LEU A 277 -11.04 -1.56 -9.93
N ASN A 278 -10.15 -1.13 -10.81
CA ASN A 278 -10.46 -0.10 -11.81
C ASN A 278 -11.62 -0.50 -12.71
N ASP A 279 -12.61 0.35 -12.83
CA ASP A 279 -13.70 0.22 -13.79
C ASP A 279 -13.46 1.20 -14.97
N ILE A 280 -12.85 0.70 -16.02
CA ILE A 280 -12.56 1.48 -17.25
C ILE A 280 -13.79 1.64 -18.15
N THR A 281 -14.91 1.02 -17.83
CA THR A 281 -16.17 1.19 -18.56
C THR A 281 -16.90 2.46 -18.16
N ARG A 282 -16.54 3.03 -17.01
CA ARG A 282 -17.07 4.30 -16.50
C ARG A 282 -16.15 5.46 -16.88
N THR A 283 -16.72 6.64 -16.98
CA THR A 283 -15.96 7.87 -17.18
C THR A 283 -14.98 8.09 -16.00
N PRO A 284 -13.72 8.43 -16.26
CA PRO A 284 -12.78 8.78 -15.19
C PRO A 284 -13.33 9.92 -14.32
N ARG A 285 -12.99 9.88 -13.04
CA ARG A 285 -13.46 10.85 -12.05
C ARG A 285 -12.93 12.25 -12.36
N HIS A 286 -13.71 13.27 -11.99
CA HIS A 286 -13.20 14.65 -11.96
C HIS A 286 -12.36 14.89 -10.69
N ASP A 287 -11.39 14.04 -10.48
CA ASP A 287 -10.49 14.00 -9.34
C ASP A 287 -9.05 13.88 -9.86
N ASP A 288 -8.42 15.05 -10.04
CA ASP A 288 -7.08 15.19 -10.59
C ASP A 288 -6.05 15.31 -9.46
N VAL A 289 -4.93 14.62 -9.61
CA VAL A 289 -3.81 14.61 -8.67
C VAL A 289 -2.54 15.03 -9.40
N PHE A 290 -1.97 16.15 -9.03
CA PHE A 290 -0.69 16.64 -9.54
C PHE A 290 0.38 16.40 -8.50
N VAL A 291 1.50 15.81 -8.91
CA VAL A 291 2.56 15.39 -7.99
C VAL A 291 3.90 15.95 -8.45
N GLY A 292 4.66 16.47 -7.52
CA GLY A 292 6.08 16.75 -7.66
C GLY A 292 6.83 16.19 -6.46
N ASN A 293 7.77 15.27 -6.66
CA ASN A 293 8.60 14.78 -5.59
C ASN A 293 10.08 14.69 -5.97
N LEU A 294 10.92 14.80 -4.96
CA LEU A 294 12.36 14.70 -5.07
C LEU A 294 12.89 13.84 -3.94
N TYR A 295 13.65 12.81 -4.29
CA TYR A 295 14.34 11.94 -3.35
C TYR A 295 15.84 12.27 -3.33
N ARG A 296 16.42 12.23 -2.14
CA ARG A 296 17.87 12.25 -1.93
C ARG A 296 18.27 10.96 -1.22
N GLN A 297 19.04 10.13 -1.90
CA GLN A 297 19.65 8.95 -1.28
C GLN A 297 20.84 9.35 -0.42
N ASP A 298 21.16 8.51 0.56
CA ASP A 298 22.25 8.74 1.49
C ASP A 298 22.19 10.12 2.16
N PHE A 299 20.96 10.56 2.52
CA PHE A 299 20.75 11.85 3.18
C PHE A 299 21.21 11.78 4.63
N MET A 300 22.20 12.62 4.99
CA MET A 300 22.90 12.67 6.28
C MET A 300 23.76 11.44 6.57
N VAL A 301 23.27 10.23 6.33
CA VAL A 301 23.99 8.97 6.55
C VAL A 301 23.73 8.01 5.38
N PRO A 302 24.72 7.15 5.03
CA PRO A 302 24.52 6.11 4.02
C PRO A 302 23.36 5.19 4.40
N GLY A 303 22.50 4.87 3.40
CA GLY A 303 21.35 3.98 3.58
C GLY A 303 20.10 4.65 4.15
N PHE A 304 20.07 5.98 4.29
CA PHE A 304 18.85 6.73 4.60
C PHE A 304 18.45 7.63 3.45
N THR A 305 17.23 7.46 2.95
CA THR A 305 16.65 8.25 1.85
C THR A 305 15.64 9.25 2.38
N MET A 306 15.75 10.50 1.96
CA MET A 306 14.80 11.57 2.27
C MET A 306 14.02 11.93 1.02
N GLN A 307 12.73 12.16 1.16
CA GLN A 307 11.84 12.63 0.11
C GLN A 307 11.17 13.94 0.54
N GLY A 308 11.21 14.94 -0.34
CA GLY A 308 10.31 16.09 -0.32
C GLY A 308 9.23 15.93 -1.36
N ILE A 309 7.96 16.19 -1.02
CA ILE A 309 6.84 16.01 -1.94
C ILE A 309 5.83 17.14 -1.82
N VAL A 310 5.28 17.53 -2.97
CA VAL A 310 4.11 18.41 -3.08
C VAL A 310 3.07 17.67 -3.90
N VAL A 311 1.85 17.56 -3.38
CA VAL A 311 0.71 16.97 -4.09
C VAL A 311 -0.43 17.98 -4.09
N TYR A 312 -0.97 18.29 -5.27
CA TYR A 312 -2.20 19.07 -5.41
C TYR A 312 -3.32 18.15 -5.86
N ASN A 313 -4.35 18.01 -5.03
CA ASN A 313 -5.56 17.28 -5.37
C ASN A 313 -6.68 18.26 -5.67
N ARG A 314 -7.18 18.20 -6.89
CA ARG A 314 -8.33 18.95 -7.38
C ARG A 314 -9.50 18.00 -7.57
N ASN A 315 -10.44 18.03 -6.64
CA ASN A 315 -11.64 17.21 -6.71
C ASN A 315 -12.86 18.09 -7.03
N HIS A 316 -13.41 17.94 -8.23
CA HIS A 316 -14.53 18.75 -8.73
C HIS A 316 -15.70 17.86 -9.18
N GLU A 317 -16.13 16.97 -8.30
CA GLU A 317 -17.18 15.98 -8.55
C GLU A 317 -18.58 16.51 -8.20
N THR A 318 -18.95 17.64 -8.79
CA THR A 318 -20.19 18.39 -8.45
C THR A 318 -21.44 17.91 -9.16
N ALA A 319 -21.34 17.00 -10.13
CA ALA A 319 -22.41 16.87 -11.10
C ALA A 319 -23.63 16.08 -10.61
N GLN A 320 -23.47 15.05 -9.77
CA GLN A 320 -24.58 14.21 -9.30
C GLN A 320 -24.18 13.39 -8.06
N GLN A 321 -25.21 12.93 -7.33
CA GLN A 321 -25.04 11.86 -6.36
C GLN A 321 -24.68 10.56 -7.07
N PHE A 322 -23.57 9.95 -6.65
CA PHE A 322 -23.14 8.67 -7.19
C PHE A 322 -23.64 7.53 -6.32
N LEU A 323 -24.35 6.60 -6.93
CA LEU A 323 -24.80 5.35 -6.32
C LEU A 323 -23.87 4.23 -6.77
N ASP A 324 -23.50 3.38 -5.83
CA ASP A 324 -22.76 2.15 -6.14
C ASP A 324 -23.66 1.09 -6.81
N ASP A 325 -23.10 -0.02 -7.27
CA ASP A 325 -23.84 -1.08 -7.95
C ASP A 325 -24.79 -1.85 -7.03
N ASN A 326 -24.63 -1.68 -5.71
CA ASN A 326 -25.53 -2.22 -4.70
C ASN A 326 -26.67 -1.26 -4.34
N GLY A 327 -26.68 -0.05 -4.94
CA GLY A 327 -27.71 0.99 -4.78
C GLY A 327 -27.45 1.94 -3.62
N PHE A 328 -26.30 1.89 -2.93
CA PHE A 328 -25.98 2.81 -1.84
C PHE A 328 -25.32 4.08 -2.40
N GLN A 329 -25.70 5.22 -1.81
CA GLN A 329 -25.01 6.48 -2.11
C GLN A 329 -23.60 6.47 -1.49
N VAL A 330 -22.60 6.69 -2.31
CA VAL A 330 -21.19 6.69 -1.89
C VAL A 330 -20.50 8.03 -2.11
N ARG A 331 -21.07 8.88 -2.98
CA ARG A 331 -20.50 10.20 -3.27
C ARG A 331 -21.62 11.22 -3.53
N PRO A 332 -21.75 12.26 -2.72
CA PRO A 332 -21.07 12.44 -1.43
C PRO A 332 -21.50 11.39 -0.39
N ALA A 333 -20.66 11.22 0.65
CA ALA A 333 -21.01 10.37 1.78
C ALA A 333 -22.31 10.86 2.43
N ILE A 334 -23.16 9.95 2.92
CA ILE A 334 -24.41 10.28 3.64
C ILE A 334 -24.03 10.72 5.07
N MET A 335 -23.63 11.97 5.19
CA MET A 335 -23.31 12.63 6.45
C MET A 335 -23.81 14.07 6.36
N GLY A 336 -24.57 14.54 7.35
CA GLY A 336 -25.07 15.91 7.34
C GLY A 336 -25.81 16.26 6.03
N ASP A 337 -25.42 17.35 5.41
CA ASP A 337 -25.95 17.77 4.09
C ASP A 337 -25.18 17.07 2.95
N ALA A 338 -25.80 16.07 2.37
CA ALA A 338 -25.22 15.23 1.32
C ALA A 338 -25.36 15.83 -0.09
N ARG A 339 -25.18 17.15 -0.25
CA ARG A 339 -25.07 17.79 -1.56
C ARG A 339 -23.70 17.53 -2.19
N PRO A 340 -23.62 17.38 -3.53
CA PRO A 340 -22.33 17.29 -4.22
C PRO A 340 -21.43 18.48 -3.87
N ARG A 341 -20.15 18.23 -3.69
CA ARG A 341 -19.15 19.22 -3.27
C ARG A 341 -17.86 19.10 -4.05
N SER A 342 -17.09 20.18 -4.06
CA SER A 342 -15.74 20.25 -4.63
C SER A 342 -14.76 20.76 -3.59
N TYR A 343 -13.51 20.29 -3.69
CA TYR A 343 -12.43 20.80 -2.87
C TYR A 343 -11.10 20.82 -3.64
N ASP A 344 -10.25 21.73 -3.21
CA ASP A 344 -8.87 21.88 -3.70
C ASP A 344 -7.92 21.82 -2.50
N VAL A 345 -6.97 20.87 -2.51
CA VAL A 345 -6.04 20.68 -1.40
C VAL A 345 -4.61 20.49 -1.88
N VAL A 346 -3.70 21.24 -1.28
CA VAL A 346 -2.26 21.06 -1.43
C VAL A 346 -1.73 20.32 -0.20
N TYR A 347 -1.04 19.21 -0.43
CA TYR A 347 -0.30 18.49 0.60
C TYR A 347 1.20 18.76 0.43
N LEU A 348 1.81 19.26 1.49
CA LEU A 348 3.26 19.42 1.60
C LEU A 348 3.79 18.29 2.46
N GLY A 349 4.70 17.49 1.94
CA GLY A 349 5.18 16.30 2.62
C GLY A 349 6.70 16.21 2.71
N ALA A 350 7.16 15.60 3.80
CA ALA A 350 8.54 15.21 4.02
C ALA A 350 8.56 13.77 4.58
N ASN A 351 9.21 12.86 3.84
CA ASN A 351 9.24 11.45 4.17
C ASN A 351 10.68 10.95 4.21
N GLY A 352 10.99 10.07 5.15
CA GLY A 352 12.30 9.43 5.25
C GLY A 352 12.15 7.94 5.48
N ASP A 353 13.03 7.15 4.84
CA ASP A 353 13.09 5.71 5.02
C ASP A 353 14.54 5.22 4.91
N GLY A 354 14.92 4.24 5.75
CA GLY A 354 16.25 3.66 5.72
C GLY A 354 16.75 3.28 7.12
N HIS A 355 18.06 3.36 7.33
CA HIS A 355 18.65 2.94 8.60
C HIS A 355 19.70 3.91 9.14
N PHE A 356 19.75 4.00 10.46
CA PHE A 356 20.79 4.66 11.23
C PHE A 356 21.53 3.61 12.06
N GLY A 357 22.68 3.16 11.56
CA GLY A 357 23.40 2.04 12.14
C GLY A 357 22.57 0.75 12.11
N ARG A 358 22.15 0.24 13.28
CA ARG A 358 21.31 -0.98 13.40
C ARG A 358 19.82 -0.70 13.56
N TRP A 359 19.40 0.55 13.48
CA TRP A 359 18.01 0.94 13.61
C TRP A 359 17.42 1.22 12.23
N ASN A 360 16.39 0.49 11.84
CA ASN A 360 15.58 0.84 10.69
C ASN A 360 14.58 1.89 11.12
N THR A 361 14.45 2.94 10.33
CA THR A 361 13.61 4.09 10.68
C THR A 361 12.85 4.55 9.45
N THR A 362 11.56 4.75 9.61
CA THR A 362 10.73 5.44 8.63
C THR A 362 9.95 6.54 9.31
N ALA A 363 9.77 7.66 8.62
CA ALA A 363 8.98 8.78 9.12
C ALA A 363 8.28 9.49 7.97
N SER A 364 7.06 9.97 8.21
CA SER A 364 6.27 10.74 7.25
C SER A 364 5.59 11.90 7.95
N LEU A 365 5.67 13.08 7.33
CA LEU A 365 5.02 14.31 7.78
C LEU A 365 4.24 14.89 6.61
N TYR A 366 2.99 15.28 6.82
CA TYR A 366 2.18 15.97 5.83
C TYR A 366 1.43 17.16 6.45
N TRP A 367 1.34 18.22 5.67
CA TRP A 367 0.48 19.36 5.94
C TRP A 367 -0.48 19.54 4.76
N ALA A 368 -1.79 19.46 5.03
CA ALA A 368 -2.84 19.65 4.06
C ALA A 368 -3.43 21.06 4.22
N ILE A 369 -3.42 21.83 3.15
CA ILE A 369 -3.94 23.21 3.09
C ILE A 369 -4.87 23.31 1.88
N GLY A 370 -6.08 23.83 2.07
CA GLY A 370 -7.01 23.91 0.96
C GLY A 370 -8.32 24.58 1.29
N HIS A 371 -9.28 24.34 0.42
CA HIS A 371 -10.61 24.90 0.51
C HIS A 371 -11.64 23.85 0.09
N ASP A 372 -12.69 23.68 0.88
CA ASP A 372 -13.90 22.90 0.59
C ASP A 372 -15.04 23.89 0.33
N ASP A 373 -15.73 23.75 -0.80
CA ASP A 373 -16.83 24.62 -1.18
C ASP A 373 -18.08 24.35 -0.34
N HIS A 374 -18.22 23.16 0.22
CA HIS A 374 -19.39 22.75 0.97
C HIS A 374 -19.10 21.73 2.08
N ASN A 375 -18.83 22.20 3.28
CA ASN A 375 -18.77 21.34 4.46
C ASN A 375 -20.16 20.77 4.77
N GLN A 376 -20.25 19.46 4.91
CA GLN A 376 -21.53 18.75 5.07
C GLN A 376 -22.24 19.00 6.42
N ILE A 377 -21.52 19.43 7.45
CA ILE A 377 -22.09 19.71 8.77
C ILE A 377 -22.44 21.18 8.91
N SER A 378 -21.52 22.09 8.63
CA SER A 378 -21.75 23.55 8.74
C SER A 378 -22.56 24.11 7.57
N GLN A 379 -22.71 23.37 6.46
CA GLN A 379 -23.45 23.74 5.23
C GLN A 379 -22.93 25.01 4.55
N ARG A 380 -21.64 25.30 4.70
CA ARG A 380 -20.95 26.44 4.10
C ARG A 380 -19.55 26.05 3.67
N SER A 381 -18.89 26.90 2.93
CA SER A 381 -17.48 26.70 2.58
C SER A 381 -16.58 26.73 3.82
N ALA A 382 -15.50 25.96 3.78
CA ALA A 382 -14.54 25.85 4.86
C ALA A 382 -13.10 25.83 4.35
N ASN A 383 -12.17 26.32 5.18
CA ASN A 383 -10.76 26.26 4.89
C ASN A 383 -10.14 25.02 5.54
N ILE A 384 -9.44 24.24 4.74
CA ILE A 384 -8.75 23.03 5.19
C ILE A 384 -7.37 23.41 5.74
N ASN A 385 -7.05 22.92 6.94
CA ASN A 385 -5.74 23.07 7.56
C ASN A 385 -5.49 21.89 8.52
N ALA A 386 -4.86 20.84 8.01
CA ALA A 386 -4.74 19.57 8.71
C ALA A 386 -3.33 19.00 8.66
N PHE A 387 -2.95 18.22 9.69
CA PHE A 387 -1.60 17.69 9.87
C PHE A 387 -1.60 16.18 10.08
N PHE A 388 -0.56 15.55 9.55
CA PHE A 388 -0.27 14.15 9.74
C PHE A 388 1.20 13.94 10.05
N ALA A 389 1.47 13.02 10.98
CA ALA A 389 2.80 12.54 11.29
C ALA A 389 2.76 11.05 11.61
N ALA A 390 3.70 10.28 11.07
CA ALA A 390 3.89 8.88 11.43
C ALA A 390 5.39 8.56 11.51
N ALA A 391 5.75 7.69 12.43
CA ALA A 391 7.12 7.19 12.56
C ALA A 391 7.11 5.74 13.05
N GLU A 392 7.95 4.93 12.44
CA GLU A 392 8.21 3.56 12.87
C GLU A 392 9.70 3.32 12.96
N VAL A 393 10.13 2.76 14.09
CA VAL A 393 11.52 2.41 14.34
C VAL A 393 11.58 0.93 14.67
N SER A 394 12.50 0.21 14.03
CA SER A 394 12.71 -1.21 14.29
C SER A 394 14.17 -1.57 14.43
N ARG A 395 14.42 -2.69 15.09
CA ARG A 395 15.75 -3.26 15.25
C ARG A 395 15.69 -4.77 15.05
N ASP A 396 16.65 -5.26 14.28
CA ASP A 396 16.82 -6.68 14.01
C ASP A 396 17.78 -7.31 15.04
N PHE A 397 17.35 -8.46 15.59
CA PHE A 397 18.10 -9.31 16.53
C PHE A 397 18.17 -10.72 15.93
N ASP A 398 18.93 -10.89 14.84
CA ASP A 398 19.05 -12.13 14.09
C ASP A 398 17.68 -12.54 13.48
N TRP A 399 17.03 -13.57 14.04
CA TRP A 399 15.72 -14.06 13.59
C TRP A 399 14.52 -13.24 14.09
N LEU A 400 14.74 -12.24 14.93
CA LEU A 400 13.69 -11.45 15.59
C LEU A 400 13.84 -9.98 15.22
N ARG A 401 12.74 -9.35 14.75
CA ARG A 401 12.62 -7.89 14.60
C ARG A 401 11.63 -7.36 15.62
N VAL A 402 12.01 -6.34 16.33
CA VAL A 402 11.11 -5.57 17.21
C VAL A 402 10.93 -4.18 16.64
N ARG A 403 9.69 -3.70 16.61
CA ARG A 403 9.35 -2.37 16.09
C ARG A 403 8.42 -1.62 17.04
N GLY A 404 8.56 -0.29 17.04
CA GLY A 404 7.67 0.65 17.70
C GLY A 404 7.11 1.62 16.67
N SER A 405 5.80 1.89 16.73
CA SER A 405 5.09 2.71 15.77
C SER A 405 4.32 3.83 16.47
N LEU A 406 4.37 5.03 15.90
CA LEU A 406 3.63 6.20 16.36
C LEU A 406 2.92 6.84 15.17
N LEU A 407 1.65 7.23 15.34
CA LEU A 407 0.90 7.97 14.33
C LEU A 407 0.04 9.04 14.97
N TYR A 408 0.04 10.20 14.34
CA TYR A 408 -0.83 11.33 14.63
C TYR A 408 -1.51 11.81 13.35
N ALA A 409 -2.81 11.81 13.32
CA ALA A 409 -3.61 12.54 12.34
C ALA A 409 -4.48 13.55 13.08
N SER A 410 -4.45 14.82 12.69
CA SER A 410 -5.28 15.84 13.31
C SER A 410 -6.77 15.56 13.09
N GLY A 411 -7.60 15.91 14.06
CA GLY A 411 -9.05 15.83 14.01
C GLY A 411 -9.67 17.20 14.03
N ASP A 412 -10.85 17.31 13.43
CA ASP A 412 -11.61 18.55 13.43
C ASP A 412 -12.14 18.89 14.81
N LYS A 413 -11.92 20.14 15.23
CA LYS A 413 -12.21 20.60 16.60
C LYS A 413 -13.61 21.15 16.75
N ASP A 414 -14.14 21.77 15.70
CA ASP A 414 -15.48 22.36 15.68
C ASP A 414 -16.08 22.22 14.27
N PRO A 415 -16.90 21.18 14.04
CA PRO A 415 -17.46 20.92 12.71
C PRO A 415 -18.47 21.98 12.24
N TYR A 416 -18.82 22.95 13.08
CA TYR A 416 -19.77 24.03 12.77
C TYR A 416 -19.07 25.34 12.39
N ASP A 417 -17.76 25.45 12.58
CA ASP A 417 -17.00 26.63 12.16
C ASP A 417 -16.65 26.60 10.65
N GLY A 418 -15.92 27.56 10.16
CA GLY A 418 -15.47 27.63 8.76
C GLY A 418 -14.11 27.00 8.52
N LYS A 419 -13.68 26.03 9.36
CA LYS A 419 -12.38 25.37 9.28
C LYS A 419 -12.55 23.87 9.34
N GLU A 420 -11.75 23.16 8.58
CA GLU A 420 -11.65 21.71 8.58
C GLU A 420 -10.24 21.31 8.97
N ASN A 421 -10.09 20.74 10.16
CA ASN A 421 -8.79 20.42 10.73
C ASN A 421 -8.49 18.90 10.77
N GLY A 422 -9.39 18.05 10.32
CA GLY A 422 -9.20 16.61 10.26
C GLY A 422 -8.37 16.20 9.05
N PHE A 423 -7.21 15.59 9.25
CA PHE A 423 -6.40 15.11 8.13
C PHE A 423 -7.10 13.92 7.46
N ASP A 424 -7.24 13.99 6.14
CA ASP A 424 -7.64 12.86 5.31
C ASP A 424 -6.75 12.75 4.06
N ALA A 425 -6.45 11.53 3.67
CA ALA A 425 -5.63 11.21 2.52
C ALA A 425 -6.48 11.14 1.24
N ILE A 426 -5.84 11.19 0.08
CA ILE A 426 -6.51 11.04 -1.22
C ILE A 426 -7.03 9.60 -1.39
N LEU A 427 -6.11 8.64 -1.36
CA LEU A 427 -6.39 7.20 -1.34
C LEU A 427 -5.17 6.48 -0.76
N GLU A 428 -5.20 6.20 0.50
CA GLU A 428 -4.11 5.58 1.23
C GLU A 428 -4.18 4.05 1.22
N ASN A 429 -3.00 3.43 1.25
CA ASN A 429 -2.81 1.98 1.46
C ASN A 429 -1.56 1.73 2.32
N PRO A 430 -1.57 2.15 3.59
CA PRO A 430 -0.36 2.20 4.39
C PRO A 430 0.16 0.83 4.79
N GLN A 431 1.47 0.67 4.67
CA GLN A 431 2.24 -0.47 5.17
C GLN A 431 2.92 -0.07 6.48
N PHE A 432 2.17 -0.09 7.59
CA PHE A 432 2.56 0.49 8.86
C PHE A 432 1.90 -0.21 10.05
N ALA A 433 2.58 -0.32 11.18
CA ALA A 433 2.07 -0.84 12.45
C ALA A 433 1.37 -2.21 12.36
N GLY A 434 1.85 -3.11 11.50
CA GLY A 434 1.26 -4.43 11.29
C GLY A 434 0.07 -4.43 10.34
N ALA A 435 0.14 -3.64 9.27
CA ALA A 435 -0.93 -3.40 8.29
C ALA A 435 -1.66 -4.66 7.81
N ASP A 436 -0.93 -5.73 7.52
CA ASP A 436 -1.52 -6.95 6.94
C ASP A 436 -2.31 -7.79 7.96
N THR A 437 -2.12 -7.54 9.25
CA THR A 437 -2.68 -8.37 10.32
C THR A 437 -3.59 -7.62 11.26
N SER A 438 -3.45 -6.30 11.34
CA SER A 438 -4.15 -5.45 12.29
C SER A 438 -5.61 -5.22 11.93
N PHE A 439 -6.49 -5.22 12.93
CA PHE A 439 -7.90 -4.90 12.76
C PHE A 439 -8.11 -3.44 12.35
N TRP A 440 -7.42 -2.51 12.99
CA TRP A 440 -7.61 -1.07 12.79
C TRP A 440 -7.29 -0.59 11.37
N ILE A 441 -6.48 -1.35 10.63
CA ILE A 441 -6.15 -1.07 9.23
C ILE A 441 -7.19 -1.64 8.28
N ARG A 442 -7.67 -2.86 8.53
CA ARG A 442 -8.52 -3.58 7.57
C ARG A 442 -10.01 -3.40 7.77
N GLN A 443 -10.43 -2.88 8.91
CA GLN A 443 -11.85 -2.79 9.27
C GLN A 443 -12.32 -1.35 9.35
N ALA A 444 -13.49 -1.09 8.83
CA ALA A 444 -14.18 0.18 9.02
C ALA A 444 -14.98 0.14 10.33
N VAL A 445 -15.04 1.26 11.01
CA VAL A 445 -15.92 1.49 12.15
C VAL A 445 -17.10 2.34 11.67
N PRO A 446 -18.27 1.74 11.36
CA PRO A 446 -19.35 2.44 10.69
C PRO A 446 -20.10 3.40 11.61
N LEU A 447 -20.61 4.48 11.02
CA LEU A 447 -21.60 5.36 11.63
C LEU A 447 -23.02 5.03 11.14
N ILE A 448 -24.02 5.50 11.87
CA ILE A 448 -25.42 5.35 11.44
C ILE A 448 -25.66 6.17 10.17
N GLY A 449 -26.48 5.62 9.29
CA GLY A 449 -26.85 6.29 8.04
C GLY A 449 -25.92 6.01 6.86
N GLY A 450 -25.05 5.00 6.97
CA GLY A 450 -24.18 4.59 5.87
C GLY A 450 -22.82 5.27 5.83
N GLY A 451 -22.61 6.33 6.61
CA GLY A 451 -21.29 6.91 6.86
C GLY A 451 -20.43 6.01 7.75
N GLY A 452 -19.14 6.22 7.81
CA GLY A 452 -18.25 5.44 8.64
C GLY A 452 -17.01 6.21 9.07
N VAL A 453 -16.42 5.79 10.18
CA VAL A 453 -15.03 6.09 10.48
C VAL A 453 -14.23 4.96 9.90
N ALA A 454 -13.62 5.17 8.76
CA ALA A 454 -12.81 4.15 8.14
C ALA A 454 -11.48 4.05 8.86
N LEU A 455 -11.29 2.98 9.61
CA LEU A 455 -9.98 2.56 10.11
C LEU A 455 -9.26 1.74 9.03
N SER A 456 -10.04 1.16 8.15
CA SER A 456 -9.54 0.43 7.01
C SER A 456 -10.60 0.49 5.91
N GLY A 457 -10.40 1.20 4.90
CA GLY A 457 -11.04 0.98 3.62
C GLY A 457 -10.18 0.02 2.91
N ARG A 458 -9.19 0.00 2.50
CA ARG A 458 -8.20 -0.74 1.76
C ARG A 458 -6.82 -0.51 2.38
N ASN A 459 -6.66 -0.98 3.62
CA ASN A 459 -5.50 -0.70 4.48
C ASN A 459 -5.37 0.80 4.88
N ALA A 460 -6.45 1.54 4.96
CA ALA A 460 -6.40 2.92 5.41
C ALA A 460 -6.06 3.02 6.89
N VAL A 461 -5.12 3.86 7.24
CA VAL A 461 -4.70 4.14 8.62
C VAL A 461 -5.57 5.20 9.27
N LEU A 462 -6.07 6.13 8.45
CA LEU A 462 -6.72 7.33 8.94
C LEU A 462 -8.22 7.12 9.11
N PRO A 463 -8.82 7.45 10.26
CA PRO A 463 -10.25 7.45 10.42
C PRO A 463 -10.83 8.59 9.56
N ALA A 464 -11.57 8.23 8.52
CA ALA A 464 -12.22 9.16 7.62
C ALA A 464 -13.72 8.99 7.65
N LEU A 465 -14.47 10.11 7.65
CA LEU A 465 -15.93 10.12 7.57
C LEU A 465 -16.36 10.11 6.11
N ARG A 466 -16.17 9.00 5.42
CA ARG A 466 -16.59 8.81 4.04
C ARG A 466 -17.21 7.44 3.83
N SER A 467 -18.07 7.30 2.82
CA SER A 467 -18.77 6.05 2.55
C SER A 467 -17.84 4.94 2.10
N SER A 468 -16.81 5.27 1.32
CA SER A 468 -15.85 4.34 0.74
C SER A 468 -14.52 5.06 0.50
N LYS A 469 -13.42 4.35 0.70
CA LYS A 469 -12.09 4.83 0.33
C LYS A 469 -11.90 4.82 -1.19
N ASP A 470 -12.45 3.85 -1.87
CA ASP A 470 -12.27 3.66 -3.32
C ASP A 470 -13.14 4.64 -4.13
N GLN A 471 -14.39 4.83 -3.74
CA GLN A 471 -15.39 5.60 -4.49
C GLN A 471 -15.75 6.93 -3.85
N GLY A 472 -15.44 7.13 -2.56
CA GLY A 472 -15.76 8.35 -1.80
C GLY A 472 -14.79 9.51 -2.07
N GLN A 473 -15.12 10.65 -1.49
CA GLN A 473 -14.28 11.85 -1.44
C GLN A 473 -13.58 11.96 -0.10
N SER A 474 -12.43 12.62 -0.04
CA SER A 474 -11.77 12.95 1.23
C SER A 474 -12.65 13.88 2.06
N ASN A 475 -12.62 13.73 3.39
CA ASN A 475 -13.41 14.51 4.30
C ASN A 475 -12.56 15.01 5.48
N PHE A 476 -12.34 16.30 5.53
CA PHE A 476 -11.49 16.95 6.52
C PHE A 476 -12.25 17.33 7.82
N THR A 477 -13.52 16.95 7.91
CA THR A 477 -14.33 17.03 9.15
C THR A 477 -14.32 15.69 9.89
N ASN A 478 -13.19 15.02 9.98
CA ASN A 478 -13.04 13.73 10.64
C ASN A 478 -12.42 13.85 12.04
N PRO A 479 -12.52 12.81 12.89
CA PRO A 479 -12.04 12.89 14.27
C PRO A 479 -10.51 12.81 14.42
N GLY A 480 -9.76 12.52 13.36
CA GLY A 480 -8.33 12.23 13.46
C GLY A 480 -8.03 10.98 14.28
N LEU A 481 -6.73 10.62 14.35
CA LEU A 481 -6.26 9.40 15.00
C LEU A 481 -4.93 9.63 15.73
N LEU A 482 -4.82 9.02 16.91
CA LEU A 482 -3.56 8.78 17.60
C LEU A 482 -3.34 7.28 17.71
N LEU A 483 -2.14 6.80 17.39
CA LEU A 483 -1.75 5.41 17.55
C LEU A 483 -0.38 5.32 18.19
N VAL A 484 -0.26 4.40 19.16
CA VAL A 484 1.00 3.92 19.70
C VAL A 484 1.01 2.40 19.58
N GLY A 485 2.01 1.85 18.90
CA GLY A 485 2.08 0.44 18.58
C GLY A 485 3.42 -0.20 18.90
N ILE A 486 3.38 -1.49 19.19
CA ILE A 486 4.55 -2.36 19.28
C ILE A 486 4.28 -3.59 18.42
N GLY A 487 5.27 -3.99 17.63
CA GLY A 487 5.22 -5.17 16.79
C GLY A 487 6.48 -6.02 16.93
N VAL A 488 6.31 -7.30 16.65
CA VAL A 488 7.38 -8.29 16.62
C VAL A 488 7.20 -9.17 15.39
N ASP A 489 8.27 -9.32 14.62
CA ASP A 489 8.35 -10.26 13.50
C ASP A 489 9.43 -11.30 13.85
N ALA A 490 9.11 -12.58 13.74
CA ALA A 490 10.00 -13.67 14.10
C ALA A 490 10.10 -14.71 12.97
N ASP A 491 11.29 -14.90 12.42
CA ASP A 491 11.60 -15.96 11.47
C ASP A 491 11.90 -17.25 12.24
N LEU A 492 10.82 -17.98 12.61
CA LEU A 492 10.88 -19.18 13.47
C LEU A 492 11.64 -20.34 12.81
N ALA A 493 11.57 -20.41 11.50
CA ALA A 493 12.28 -21.37 10.66
C ALA A 493 12.35 -20.80 9.23
N PRO A 494 13.19 -21.34 8.33
CA PRO A 494 13.32 -20.83 6.97
C PRO A 494 12.00 -20.72 6.18
N ARG A 495 10.99 -21.51 6.53
CA ARG A 495 9.68 -21.54 5.87
C ARG A 495 8.57 -20.88 6.68
N TRP A 496 8.84 -20.48 7.93
CA TRP A 496 7.83 -20.01 8.87
C TRP A 496 8.21 -18.65 9.45
N ARG A 497 7.34 -17.68 9.28
CA ARG A 497 7.44 -16.37 9.92
C ARG A 497 6.19 -16.12 10.75
N ALA A 498 6.37 -15.66 11.98
CA ALA A 498 5.29 -15.22 12.85
C ALA A 498 5.37 -13.71 13.05
N ILE A 499 4.20 -13.08 13.17
CA ILE A 499 4.06 -11.63 13.36
C ILE A 499 3.07 -11.40 14.50
N ALA A 500 3.36 -10.47 15.38
CA ALA A 500 2.43 -10.05 16.43
C ALA A 500 2.48 -8.54 16.60
N ASN A 501 1.30 -7.92 16.80
CA ASN A 501 1.20 -6.47 17.00
C ASN A 501 0.20 -6.15 18.10
N VAL A 502 0.48 -5.08 18.84
CA VAL A 502 -0.42 -4.45 19.80
C VAL A 502 -0.41 -2.96 19.53
N ASN A 503 -1.57 -2.39 19.18
CA ASN A 503 -1.72 -0.98 18.89
C ASN A 503 -2.78 -0.37 19.81
N GLN A 504 -2.44 0.67 20.54
CA GLN A 504 -3.39 1.46 21.32
C GLN A 504 -3.84 2.66 20.49
N LEU A 505 -5.16 2.89 20.43
CA LEU A 505 -5.81 3.83 19.52
C LEU A 505 -6.70 4.83 20.26
N TRP A 506 -6.63 6.10 19.84
CA TRP A 506 -7.50 7.17 20.32
C TRP A 506 -7.91 8.06 19.15
N PHE A 507 -9.13 8.58 19.20
CA PHE A 507 -9.49 9.74 18.39
C PHE A 507 -8.68 10.96 18.81
N ASN A 508 -8.26 11.80 17.86
CA ASN A 508 -7.62 13.07 18.19
C ASN A 508 -8.66 14.07 18.73
N ASN A 509 -9.82 14.17 18.09
CA ASN A 509 -10.96 14.97 18.54
C ASN A 509 -12.27 14.22 18.25
N THR A 510 -13.30 14.40 19.08
CA THR A 510 -14.58 13.71 18.94
C THR A 510 -15.74 14.63 18.62
N SER A 511 -15.50 15.93 18.38
CA SER A 511 -16.54 16.93 18.12
C SER A 511 -17.39 16.59 16.89
N SER A 512 -16.75 16.18 15.79
CA SER A 512 -17.45 15.75 14.57
C SER A 512 -18.31 14.50 14.79
N LEU A 513 -17.84 13.55 15.60
CA LEU A 513 -18.61 12.36 15.97
C LEU A 513 -19.82 12.72 16.82
N SER A 514 -19.65 13.62 17.80
CA SER A 514 -20.73 14.10 18.64
C SER A 514 -21.82 14.84 17.84
N ALA A 515 -21.40 15.68 16.88
CA ALA A 515 -22.30 16.36 15.96
C ALA A 515 -23.11 15.39 15.10
N LEU A 516 -22.45 14.43 14.45
CA LEU A 516 -23.09 13.44 13.57
C LEU A 516 -24.01 12.47 14.32
N ARG A 517 -23.67 12.12 15.56
CA ARG A 517 -24.47 11.24 16.39
C ARG A 517 -25.58 11.99 17.16
N ASN A 518 -25.57 13.30 17.12
CA ASN A 518 -26.39 14.14 18.00
C ASN A 518 -26.32 13.65 19.47
N GLN A 519 -25.12 13.41 19.93
CA GLN A 519 -24.80 12.79 21.22
C GLN A 519 -23.88 13.73 22.00
N GLY A 520 -23.98 13.75 23.31
CA GLY A 520 -23.05 14.48 24.17
C GLY A 520 -21.60 13.94 24.06
N ASP A 521 -20.74 14.39 24.96
CA ASP A 521 -19.31 14.08 24.91
C ASP A 521 -18.99 12.60 24.69
N ILE A 522 -18.27 12.32 23.63
CA ILE A 522 -17.74 11.01 23.29
C ILE A 522 -16.29 10.96 23.74
N ASP A 523 -15.94 9.92 24.50
CA ASP A 523 -14.56 9.68 24.95
C ASP A 523 -13.64 9.41 23.77
N ARG A 524 -12.39 9.84 23.88
CA ARG A 524 -11.38 9.67 22.82
C ARG A 524 -10.86 8.23 22.70
N GLY A 525 -10.99 7.39 23.74
CA GLY A 525 -10.48 6.02 23.76
C GLY A 525 -11.19 5.12 22.75
N LEU A 526 -10.53 4.82 21.62
CA LEU A 526 -11.05 3.91 20.60
C LEU A 526 -10.88 2.46 21.02
N GLY A 527 -9.70 2.06 21.47
CA GLY A 527 -9.44 0.71 21.95
C GLY A 527 -8.03 0.22 21.71
N THR A 528 -7.80 -1.04 22.06
CA THR A 528 -6.53 -1.75 21.83
C THR A 528 -6.73 -2.78 20.74
N ASP A 529 -5.99 -2.66 19.66
CA ASP A 529 -5.91 -3.65 18.60
C ASP A 529 -4.79 -4.65 18.91
N VAL A 530 -5.11 -5.93 18.88
CA VAL A 530 -4.17 -7.03 19.06
C VAL A 530 -4.27 -7.95 17.86
N SER A 531 -3.17 -8.24 17.21
CA SER A 531 -3.14 -9.11 16.03
C SER A 531 -1.95 -10.05 16.03
N VAL A 532 -2.16 -11.21 15.43
CA VAL A 532 -1.13 -12.23 15.20
C VAL A 532 -1.27 -12.80 13.81
N ALA A 533 -0.15 -13.14 13.18
CA ALA A 533 -0.14 -13.80 11.89
C ALA A 533 0.99 -14.82 11.79
N VAL A 534 0.78 -15.77 10.89
CA VAL A 534 1.78 -16.75 10.48
C VAL A 534 1.84 -16.77 8.97
N GLN A 535 3.04 -16.68 8.44
CA GLN A 535 3.33 -16.87 7.02
C GLN A 535 4.08 -18.19 6.83
N TYR A 536 3.63 -18.98 5.86
CA TYR A 536 4.25 -20.25 5.51
C TYR A 536 4.61 -20.31 4.02
N ARG A 537 5.86 -20.66 3.71
CA ARG A 537 6.41 -20.79 2.37
C ARG A 537 6.90 -22.23 2.17
N PRO A 538 6.06 -23.16 1.70
CA PRO A 538 6.36 -24.59 1.68
C PRO A 538 7.61 -24.94 0.86
N LEU A 539 7.85 -24.23 -0.25
CA LEU A 539 8.97 -24.50 -1.16
C LEU A 539 10.20 -23.62 -0.90
N PHE A 540 10.19 -22.80 0.16
CA PHE A 540 11.24 -21.81 0.43
C PHE A 540 11.38 -20.72 -0.65
N ILE A 541 10.41 -20.61 -1.53
CA ILE A 541 10.32 -19.64 -2.62
C ILE A 541 9.02 -18.85 -2.50
N GLN A 542 8.89 -17.77 -3.23
CA GLN A 542 7.72 -16.90 -3.19
C GLN A 542 6.55 -17.37 -4.06
N ASN A 543 6.70 -18.47 -4.80
CA ASN A 543 5.66 -18.98 -5.70
C ASN A 543 4.43 -19.53 -4.98
N ILE A 544 4.60 -19.99 -3.75
CA ILE A 544 3.49 -20.44 -2.90
C ILE A 544 3.66 -19.80 -1.54
N VAL A 545 2.74 -18.93 -1.17
CA VAL A 545 2.73 -18.27 0.14
C VAL A 545 1.37 -18.43 0.77
N PHE A 546 1.34 -18.98 1.97
CA PHE A 546 0.14 -19.06 2.79
C PHE A 546 0.28 -18.15 4.00
N ASN A 547 -0.70 -17.27 4.19
CA ASN A 547 -0.80 -16.37 5.34
C ASN A 547 -2.07 -16.69 6.13
N ALA A 548 -1.96 -16.77 7.42
CA ALA A 548 -3.10 -16.84 8.33
C ALA A 548 -2.94 -15.77 9.41
N SER A 549 -3.99 -14.99 9.66
CA SER A 549 -3.96 -13.96 10.69
C SER A 549 -5.25 -13.90 11.49
N ALA A 550 -5.14 -13.46 12.73
CA ALA A 550 -6.25 -13.16 13.59
C ALA A 550 -6.03 -11.79 14.25
N ALA A 551 -7.06 -10.98 14.27
CA ALA A 551 -7.03 -9.66 14.88
C ALA A 551 -8.28 -9.43 15.73
N VAL A 552 -8.14 -8.72 16.84
CA VAL A 552 -9.21 -8.36 17.74
C VAL A 552 -9.05 -6.92 18.19
N LEU A 553 -10.13 -6.14 18.15
CA LEU A 553 -10.18 -4.82 18.76
C LEU A 553 -10.87 -4.93 20.15
N ILE A 554 -10.11 -4.67 21.20
CA ILE A 554 -10.64 -4.55 22.56
C ILE A 554 -11.23 -3.13 22.69
N PRO A 555 -12.57 -2.98 22.75
CA PRO A 555 -13.20 -1.66 22.63
C PRO A 555 -12.90 -0.75 23.80
N GLY A 556 -12.45 0.48 23.51
CA GLY A 556 -12.33 1.56 24.45
C GLY A 556 -13.68 2.21 24.81
N LYS A 557 -13.65 3.23 25.66
CA LYS A 557 -14.88 3.91 26.13
C LYS A 557 -15.58 4.64 24.99
N GLY A 558 -14.84 5.38 24.14
CA GLY A 558 -15.40 6.09 23.00
C GLY A 558 -16.03 5.16 21.97
N PHE A 559 -15.38 4.05 21.65
CA PHE A 559 -15.96 3.02 20.80
C PHE A 559 -17.28 2.48 21.36
N LYS A 560 -17.31 2.17 22.66
CA LYS A 560 -18.53 1.68 23.33
C LYS A 560 -19.66 2.71 23.30
N GLN A 561 -19.37 3.98 23.48
CA GLN A 561 -20.36 5.06 23.39
C GLN A 561 -20.93 5.20 21.98
N LEU A 562 -20.14 4.97 20.94
CA LEU A 562 -20.58 5.04 19.56
C LEU A 562 -21.43 3.83 19.13
N TYR A 563 -21.08 2.61 19.56
CA TYR A 563 -21.59 1.37 18.95
C TYR A 563 -22.32 0.44 19.91
N VAL A 564 -22.37 0.74 21.20
CA VAL A 564 -23.04 -0.15 22.14
C VAL A 564 -24.39 0.38 22.55
N ALA A 565 -25.40 0.07 21.75
CA ALA A 565 -26.73 -0.09 22.27
C ALA A 565 -26.98 -1.62 22.39
N GLY A 566 -26.58 -2.23 23.48
CA GLY A 566 -27.09 -3.55 23.86
C GLY A 566 -26.23 -4.80 23.60
N GLY A 567 -24.91 -4.70 23.45
CA GLY A 567 -24.11 -5.93 23.39
C GLY A 567 -22.60 -5.69 23.33
N SER A 568 -21.86 -6.30 24.23
CA SER A 568 -20.40 -6.36 24.24
C SER A 568 -19.91 -7.17 23.04
N ASN A 569 -19.86 -6.55 21.89
CA ASN A 569 -19.40 -7.26 20.70
C ASN A 569 -17.99 -6.81 20.38
N THR A 570 -17.01 -7.50 20.92
CA THR A 570 -15.62 -7.33 20.54
C THR A 570 -15.46 -7.59 19.05
N PRO A 571 -15.06 -6.61 18.23
CA PRO A 571 -14.79 -6.81 16.83
C PRO A 571 -13.59 -7.76 16.64
N TYR A 572 -13.67 -8.64 15.66
CA TYR A 572 -12.57 -9.52 15.30
C TYR A 572 -12.54 -9.79 13.80
N SER A 573 -11.39 -10.19 13.33
CA SER A 573 -11.16 -10.70 11.98
C SER A 573 -10.23 -11.92 12.05
N ILE A 574 -10.57 -12.96 11.30
CA ILE A 574 -9.69 -14.08 11.02
C ILE A 574 -9.51 -14.12 9.51
N LEU A 575 -8.29 -14.21 9.04
CA LEU A 575 -8.00 -14.18 7.61
C LEU A 575 -7.11 -15.36 7.24
N ALA A 576 -7.47 -16.04 6.18
CA ALA A 576 -6.62 -16.99 5.48
C ALA A 576 -6.40 -16.47 4.05
N ASN A 577 -5.15 -16.42 3.64
CA ASN A 577 -4.76 -15.97 2.31
C ASN A 577 -3.78 -16.96 1.70
N LEU A 578 -4.05 -17.37 0.47
CA LEU A 578 -3.17 -18.20 -0.34
C LEU A 578 -2.80 -17.42 -1.60
N VAL A 579 -1.50 -17.24 -1.81
CA VAL A 579 -0.96 -16.61 -3.01
C VAL A 579 -0.17 -17.65 -3.80
N LEU A 580 -0.55 -17.84 -5.05
CA LEU A 580 0.14 -18.68 -6.02
C LEU A 580 0.69 -17.78 -7.13
N THR A 581 1.98 -17.89 -7.43
CA THR A 581 2.64 -17.04 -8.45
C THR A 581 3.37 -17.90 -9.48
N TYR A 582 3.07 -17.63 -10.76
CA TYR A 582 3.82 -18.13 -11.92
C TYR A 582 4.73 -17.06 -12.46
#